data_d6f0d105f3053aeb9c6d03d6c51b0e53
#
_entry.id   d6f0d105f3053aeb9c6d03d6c51b0e53
#
_cell.length_a   1.000
_cell.length_b   1.000
_cell.length_c   1.000
_cell.angle_alpha   90.00
_cell.angle_beta   90.00
_cell.angle_gamma   90.00
#
_symmetry.space_group_name_H-M   'P 1'
#
loop_
_entity.id
_entity.type
_entity.pdbx_description
1 polymer ?
#
loop_
_entity_poly.entity_id
_entity_poly.type
_entity_poly.pdbx_seq_one_letter_code
_entity_poly.pdbx_strand_id
1 'polypeptide(L)' 'MMQAFWQAAKLGNFTRAAENCFMTQPAFSRLMSRFEKEMGVRLFERTTRHVTLTPEGVICLKRIDEILD' A
#
# COMPACT_ATOMS: atom_id res chain seq x y z
N MET A 1 -1.68 7.32 6.67
CA MET A 1 -1.03 6.36 5.75
C MET A 1 -1.49 4.92 5.93
N MET A 2 -1.91 4.52 7.11
CA MET A 2 -2.38 3.13 7.32
C MET A 2 -3.58 2.77 6.45
N GLN A 3 -4.56 3.64 6.34
CA GLN A 3 -5.74 3.37 5.52
C GLN A 3 -5.39 3.31 4.03
N ALA A 4 -4.49 4.18 3.57
CA ALA A 4 -4.04 4.17 2.18
C ALA A 4 -3.31 2.86 1.87
N PHE A 5 -2.40 2.43 2.75
CA PHE A 5 -1.71 1.16 2.60
C PHE A 5 -2.71 -0.01 2.59
N TRP A 6 -3.68 0.00 3.50
CA TRP A 6 -4.70 -1.03 3.60
C TRP A 6 -5.49 -1.16 2.30
N GLN A 7 -5.89 -0.02 1.72
CA GLN A 7 -6.60 0.00 0.44
C GLN A 7 -5.75 -0.64 -0.67
N ALA A 8 -4.48 -0.24 -0.76
CA ALA A 8 -3.59 -0.76 -1.79
C ALA A 8 -3.37 -2.26 -1.62
N ALA A 9 -3.18 -2.71 -0.38
CA ALA A 9 -2.94 -4.11 -0.09
C ALA A 9 -4.15 -4.99 -0.42
N LYS A 10 -5.34 -4.53 -0.05
CA LYS A 10 -6.56 -5.29 -0.27
C LYS A 10 -6.98 -5.32 -1.74
N LEU A 11 -6.83 -4.20 -2.44
CA LEU A 11 -7.24 -4.11 -3.83
C LEU A 11 -6.20 -4.67 -4.80
N GLY A 12 -4.93 -4.67 -4.40
CA GLY A 12 -3.84 -5.08 -5.28
C GLY A 12 -3.70 -4.19 -6.51
N ASN A 13 -4.14 -2.95 -6.41
CA ASN A 13 -4.20 -2.03 -7.54
C ASN A 13 -4.08 -0.60 -7.03
N PHE A 14 -2.97 0.06 -7.38
CA PHE A 14 -2.71 1.43 -6.93
C PHE A 14 -3.68 2.45 -7.52
N THR A 15 -4.12 2.23 -8.75
CA THR A 15 -5.06 3.16 -9.40
C THR A 15 -6.40 3.19 -8.64
N ARG A 16 -6.94 2.02 -8.34
CA ARG A 16 -8.21 1.94 -7.60
C ARG A 16 -8.05 2.43 -6.16
N ALA A 17 -6.95 2.09 -5.54
CA ALA A 17 -6.67 2.57 -4.18
C ALA A 17 -6.57 4.10 -4.15
N ALA A 18 -5.90 4.67 -5.15
CA ALA A 18 -5.79 6.13 -5.26
C ALA A 18 -7.16 6.77 -5.42
N GLU A 19 -8.01 6.21 -6.27
CA GLU A 19 -9.37 6.71 -6.45
C GLU A 19 -10.14 6.69 -5.14
N ASN A 20 -10.03 5.60 -4.38
CA ASN A 20 -10.71 5.49 -3.09
C ASN A 20 -10.18 6.48 -2.05
N CYS A 21 -8.95 6.97 -2.25
CA CYS A 21 -8.33 7.95 -1.36
C CYS A 21 -8.40 9.37 -1.92
N PHE A 22 -9.13 9.56 -3.02
CA PHE A 22 -9.28 10.87 -3.69
C PHE A 22 -7.94 11.44 -4.10
N MET A 23 -7.06 10.59 -4.62
CA MET A 23 -5.71 10.97 -5.05
C MET A 23 -5.47 10.52 -6.49
N THR A 24 -4.52 11.18 -7.15
CA THR A 24 -4.03 10.67 -8.43
C THR A 24 -3.14 9.46 -8.18
N GLN A 25 -3.01 8.59 -9.18
CA GLN A 25 -2.18 7.40 -9.05
C GLN A 25 -0.70 7.75 -8.79
N PRO A 26 -0.09 8.73 -9.52
CA PRO A 26 1.30 9.09 -9.21
C PRO A 26 1.50 9.61 -7.79
N ALA A 27 0.55 10.40 -7.28
CA ALA A 27 0.62 10.90 -5.91
C ALA A 27 0.51 9.75 -4.91
N PHE A 28 -0.40 8.82 -5.16
CA PHE A 28 -0.59 7.65 -4.31
C PHE A 28 0.67 6.78 -4.31
N SER A 29 1.25 6.54 -5.49
CA SER A 29 2.47 5.74 -5.61
C SER A 29 3.62 6.37 -4.82
N ARG A 30 3.76 7.69 -4.87
CA ARG A 30 4.78 8.40 -4.09
C ARG A 30 4.51 8.30 -2.59
N LEU A 31 3.24 8.35 -2.20
CA LEU A 31 2.86 8.19 -0.79
C LEU A 31 3.27 6.81 -0.28
N MET A 32 3.03 5.77 -1.07
CA MET A 32 3.41 4.41 -0.68
C MET A 32 4.93 4.24 -0.62
N SER A 33 5.66 4.83 -1.58
CA SER A 33 7.12 4.80 -1.56
C SER A 33 7.68 5.50 -0.32
N ARG A 34 7.08 6.61 0.05
CA ARG A 34 7.47 7.34 1.25
C ARG A 34 7.20 6.52 2.52
N PHE A 35 6.05 5.85 2.56
CA PHE A 35 5.70 4.99 3.67
C PHE A 35 6.71 3.85 3.82
N GLU A 36 7.07 3.20 2.71
CA GLU A 36 8.08 2.16 2.72
C GLU A 36 9.42 2.69 3.23
N LYS A 37 9.80 3.88 2.77
CA LYS A 37 11.06 4.50 3.17
C LYS A 37 11.08 4.80 4.67
N GLU A 38 9.98 5.31 5.20
CA GLU A 38 9.87 5.59 6.63
C GLU A 38 9.91 4.31 7.47
N MET A 39 9.30 3.24 6.95
CA MET A 39 9.31 1.94 7.62
C MET A 39 10.66 1.23 7.49
N GLY A 40 11.46 1.61 6.49
CA GLY A 40 12.76 1.00 6.26
C GLY A 40 12.68 -0.37 5.59
N VAL A 41 11.54 -0.74 5.01
CA VAL A 41 11.34 -2.03 4.34
C VAL A 41 10.47 -1.83 3.10
N ARG A 42 10.63 -2.75 2.15
CA ARG A 42 9.74 -2.81 1.00
C ARG A 42 8.45 -3.53 1.40
N LEU A 43 7.34 -2.91 1.12
CA LEU A 43 6.02 -3.48 1.44
C LEU A 43 5.31 -4.02 0.21
N PHE A 44 5.66 -3.51 -0.97
CA PHE A 44 5.06 -3.92 -2.23
C PHE A 44 6.10 -4.34 -3.23
N GLU A 45 5.80 -5.39 -3.97
CA GLU A 45 6.52 -5.74 -5.18
C GLU A 45 5.69 -5.23 -6.35
N ARG A 46 6.30 -4.38 -7.16
CA ARG A 46 5.61 -3.72 -8.27
C ARG A 46 6.12 -4.29 -9.57
N THR A 47 5.20 -4.88 -10.33
CA THR A 47 5.45 -5.23 -11.72
C THR A 47 4.64 -4.26 -12.58
N THR A 48 4.80 -4.35 -13.90
CA THR A 48 4.11 -3.45 -14.82
C THR A 48 2.59 -3.54 -14.73
N ARG A 49 2.04 -4.62 -14.20
CA ARG A 49 0.59 -4.84 -14.19
C ARG A 49 0.00 -5.13 -12.82
N HIS A 50 0.82 -5.55 -11.88
CA HIS A 50 0.32 -6.01 -10.58
C HIS A 50 1.12 -5.42 -9.45
N VAL A 51 0.44 -5.21 -8.36
CA VAL A 51 1.04 -4.82 -7.09
C VAL A 51 0.75 -5.95 -6.11
N THR A 52 1.82 -6.58 -5.60
CA THR A 52 1.69 -7.65 -4.61
C THR A 52 2.46 -7.26 -3.36
N LEU A 53 2.10 -7.89 -2.25
CA LEU A 53 2.78 -7.61 -0.98
C LEU A 53 4.06 -8.43 -0.89
N THR A 54 5.11 -7.80 -0.34
CA THR A 54 6.29 -8.53 0.12
C THR A 54 5.92 -9.29 1.39
N PRO A 55 6.77 -10.22 1.87
CA PRO A 55 6.53 -10.84 3.18
C PRO A 55 6.36 -9.83 4.30
N GLU A 56 7.16 -8.74 4.28
CA GLU A 56 7.04 -7.66 5.24
C GLU A 56 5.71 -6.93 5.09
N GLY A 57 5.24 -6.78 3.86
CA GLY A 57 3.94 -6.17 3.59
C GLY A 57 2.79 -6.98 4.15
N VAL A 58 2.88 -8.30 4.06
CA VAL A 58 1.86 -9.20 4.64
C VAL A 58 1.79 -9.02 6.15
N ILE A 59 2.94 -8.98 6.80
CA ILE A 59 3.00 -8.78 8.25
C ILE A 59 2.40 -7.42 8.63
N CYS A 60 2.75 -6.39 7.88
CA CYS A 60 2.23 -5.04 8.12
C CYS A 60 0.71 -5.00 7.96
N LEU A 61 0.19 -5.65 6.92
CA LEU A 61 -1.24 -5.70 6.69
C LEU A 61 -1.97 -6.38 7.84
N LYS A 62 -1.43 -7.49 8.34
CA LYS A 62 -2.03 -8.18 9.49
C LYS A 62 -2.14 -7.28 10.71
N ARG A 63 -1.07 -6.54 11.00
CA ARG A 63 -1.07 -5.63 12.14
C ARG A 63 -2.05 -4.49 11.97
N ILE A 64 -2.15 -3.96 10.76
CA ILE A 64 -3.10 -2.88 10.46
C ILE A 64 -4.53 -3.39 10.54
N ASP A 65 -4.80 -4.59 10.05
CA ASP A 65 -6.13 -5.20 10.18
C ASP A 65 -6.54 -5.32 11.65
N GLU A 66 -5.62 -5.68 12.53
CA GLU A 66 -5.91 -5.76 13.96
C GLU A 66 -6.24 -4.39 14.55
N ILE A 67 -5.60 -3.34 14.07
CA ILE A 67 -5.82 -1.98 14.57
C ILE A 67 -7.13 -1.39 14.03
N LEU A 68 -7.40 -1.59 12.74
CA LEU A 68 -8.56 -0.99 12.09
C LEU A 68 -9.85 -1.79 12.30
N ASP A 69 -9.74 -3.01 12.72
CA ASP A 69 -10.90 -3.90 12.92
C ASP A 69 -11.71 -3.55 14.23
#